data_7c46e3ea7cc5c3eceb227ece650c8074
#
_entry.id   7c46e3ea7cc5c3eceb227ece650c8074
#
_cell.length_a   1.000
_cell.length_b   1.000
_cell.length_c   1.000
_cell.angle_alpha   90.00
_cell.angle_beta   90.00
_cell.angle_gamma   90.00
#
_symmetry.space_group_name_H-M   'P 1'
#
loop_
_entity.id
_entity.type
_entity.pdbx_description
1 polymer ?
#
loop_
_entity_poly.entity_id
_entity_poly.type
_entity_poly.pdbx_seq_one_letter_code
_entity_poly.pdbx_strand_id
1 'polypeptide(L)'
;MEVYSDEYFMTRALDLAMQAFEEQEVPIGAVVVHNNKIIGKGYNQTEKLQDVTAHAEMLAITAASNAVNGKYLDECTLYVTIEPCLMCAGAIQWSRFSRIVFGAGEPKFGFERIDKGMLGKTEVVGGVLSEECSEVMKRFFRDRRKKSN
;
A
#
# COMPACT_ATOMS: atom_id res chain seq x y z
N MET A 1 -0.81 -16.24 -14.43
CA MET A 1 -1.04 -15.79 -13.03
C MET A 1 -2.40 -16.31 -12.58
N GLU A 2 -2.41 -16.97 -11.43
CA GLU A 2 -3.66 -17.44 -10.88
C GLU A 2 -4.57 -16.29 -10.44
N VAL A 3 -5.86 -16.42 -10.72
CA VAL A 3 -6.86 -15.45 -10.26
C VAL A 3 -6.94 -15.56 -8.73
N TYR A 4 -6.99 -14.41 -8.06
CA TYR A 4 -7.09 -14.27 -6.59
C TYR A 4 -5.83 -14.69 -5.84
N SER A 5 -4.69 -14.81 -6.54
CA SER A 5 -3.38 -15.01 -5.90
C SER A 5 -2.88 -13.68 -5.33
N ASP A 6 -1.84 -13.75 -4.49
CA ASP A 6 -1.19 -12.54 -3.99
C ASP A 6 -0.62 -11.72 -5.15
N GLU A 7 -0.05 -12.37 -6.15
CA GLU A 7 0.47 -11.69 -7.34
C GLU A 7 -0.64 -10.99 -8.11
N TYR A 8 -1.81 -11.59 -8.21
CA TYR A 8 -2.96 -10.96 -8.87
C TYR A 8 -3.34 -9.64 -8.19
N PHE A 9 -3.52 -9.68 -6.86
CA PHE A 9 -3.92 -8.46 -6.13
C PHE A 9 -2.79 -7.44 -6.05
N MET A 10 -1.54 -7.89 -5.96
CA MET A 10 -0.41 -6.97 -6.01
C MET A 10 -0.33 -6.27 -7.37
N THR A 11 -0.68 -6.97 -8.45
CA THR A 11 -0.75 -6.34 -9.78
C THR A 11 -1.80 -5.23 -9.80
N ARG A 12 -2.94 -5.47 -9.13
CA ARG A 12 -3.97 -4.42 -9.02
C ARG A 12 -3.45 -3.21 -8.23
N ALA A 13 -2.69 -3.45 -7.17
CA ALA A 13 -2.06 -2.36 -6.42
C ALA A 13 -1.02 -1.63 -7.28
N LEU A 14 -0.26 -2.36 -8.11
CA LEU A 14 0.70 -1.75 -9.03
C LEU A 14 0.02 -0.86 -10.07
N ASP A 15 -1.16 -1.23 -10.55
CA ASP A 15 -1.92 -0.38 -11.47
C ASP A 15 -2.20 0.98 -10.82
N LEU A 16 -2.53 0.99 -9.53
CA LEU A 16 -2.76 2.23 -8.78
C LEU A 16 -1.46 3.00 -8.56
N ALA A 17 -0.36 2.30 -8.32
CA ALA A 17 0.95 2.95 -8.23
C ALA A 17 1.31 3.65 -9.54
N MET A 18 0.99 3.03 -10.68
CA MET A 18 1.23 3.67 -11.98
C MET A 18 0.35 4.88 -12.19
N GLN A 19 -0.88 4.86 -11.67
CA GLN A 19 -1.74 6.04 -11.71
C GLN A 19 -1.12 7.18 -10.90
N ALA A 20 -0.61 6.88 -9.71
CA ALA A 20 0.10 7.88 -8.90
C ALA A 20 1.30 8.43 -9.68
N PHE A 21 2.07 7.55 -10.32
CA PHE A 21 3.22 7.94 -11.13
C PHE A 21 2.83 8.96 -12.20
N GLU A 22 1.77 8.68 -12.93
CA GLU A 22 1.28 9.56 -14.01
C GLU A 22 0.80 10.90 -13.47
N GLU A 23 0.30 10.93 -12.24
CA GLU A 23 -0.15 12.17 -11.58
C GLU A 23 0.96 12.85 -10.80
N GLN A 24 2.20 12.40 -10.96
CA GLN A 24 3.40 12.98 -10.33
C GLN A 24 3.39 12.85 -8.79
N GLU A 25 2.76 11.82 -8.31
CA GLU A 25 2.79 11.42 -6.90
C GLU A 25 3.76 10.26 -6.73
N VAL A 26 4.30 10.10 -5.53
CA VAL A 26 5.14 8.94 -5.22
C VAL A 26 4.34 7.67 -5.54
N PRO A 27 4.87 6.76 -6.39
CA PRO A 27 4.07 5.67 -6.96
C PRO A 27 3.88 4.50 -6.01
N ILE A 28 2.93 4.66 -5.12
CA ILE A 28 2.52 3.62 -4.19
C ILE A 28 1.01 3.42 -4.38
N GLY A 29 0.61 2.15 -4.51
CA GLY A 29 -0.79 1.78 -4.63
C GLY A 29 -1.15 0.72 -3.60
N ALA A 30 -2.42 0.70 -3.23
CA ALA A 30 -2.93 -0.24 -2.22
C ALA A 30 -4.36 -0.65 -2.53
N VAL A 31 -4.68 -1.92 -2.26
CA VAL A 31 -6.03 -2.44 -2.34
C VAL A 31 -6.36 -3.22 -1.09
N VAL A 32 -7.61 -3.13 -0.64
CA VAL A 32 -8.12 -3.92 0.48
C VAL A 32 -9.04 -4.99 -0.11
N VAL A 33 -8.81 -6.24 0.27
CA VAL A 33 -9.51 -7.40 -0.29
C VAL A 33 -10.26 -8.15 0.81
N HIS A 34 -11.52 -8.47 0.55
CA HIS A 34 -12.35 -9.29 1.41
C HIS A 34 -13.06 -10.32 0.55
N ASN A 35 -12.92 -11.60 0.88
CA ASN A 35 -13.52 -12.70 0.09
C ASN A 35 -13.23 -12.58 -1.41
N ASN A 36 -11.96 -12.37 -1.74
CA ASN A 36 -11.48 -12.25 -3.11
C ASN A 36 -12.04 -11.06 -3.89
N LYS A 37 -12.65 -10.10 -3.20
CA LYS A 37 -13.16 -8.87 -3.83
C LYS A 37 -12.40 -7.67 -3.31
N ILE A 38 -12.02 -6.78 -4.21
CA ILE A 38 -11.42 -5.50 -3.83
C ILE A 38 -12.54 -4.59 -3.32
N ILE A 39 -12.46 -4.21 -2.05
CA ILE A 39 -13.47 -3.35 -1.42
C ILE A 39 -12.95 -1.95 -1.14
N GLY A 40 -11.66 -1.69 -1.34
CA GLY A 40 -11.08 -0.37 -1.19
C GLY A 40 -9.82 -0.25 -2.01
N LYS A 41 -9.60 0.93 -2.61
CA LYS A 41 -8.44 1.24 -3.43
C LYS A 41 -7.87 2.57 -3.02
N GLY A 42 -6.56 2.71 -3.10
CA GLY A 42 -5.90 3.98 -2.85
C GLY A 42 -4.56 4.06 -3.56
N TYR A 43 -4.16 5.26 -3.90
CA TYR A 43 -2.80 5.54 -4.34
C TYR A 43 -2.36 6.83 -3.69
N ASN A 44 -1.07 7.04 -3.56
CA ASN A 44 -0.55 8.22 -2.88
C ASN A 44 -1.03 9.50 -3.56
N GLN A 45 -1.60 10.42 -2.78
CA GLN A 45 -2.15 11.69 -3.26
C GLN A 45 -1.79 12.84 -2.32
N THR A 46 -0.62 12.77 -1.67
CA THR A 46 -0.23 13.81 -0.70
C THR A 46 -0.14 15.19 -1.34
N GLU A 47 0.34 15.29 -2.58
CA GLU A 47 0.44 16.56 -3.28
C GLU A 47 -0.94 17.04 -3.75
N LYS A 48 -1.68 16.17 -4.41
CA LYS A 48 -2.99 16.49 -4.96
C LYS A 48 -3.98 16.96 -3.91
N LEU A 49 -4.00 16.29 -2.75
CA LEU A 49 -4.93 16.62 -1.66
C LEU A 49 -4.33 17.60 -0.66
N GLN A 50 -3.05 17.96 -0.81
CA GLN A 50 -2.33 18.81 0.14
C GLN A 50 -2.46 18.25 1.57
N ASP A 51 -2.22 16.95 1.70
CA ASP A 51 -2.45 16.20 2.94
C ASP A 51 -1.31 15.20 3.13
N VAL A 52 -0.48 15.43 4.13
CA VAL A 52 0.68 14.56 4.40
C VAL A 52 0.27 13.14 4.81
N THR A 53 -0.99 12.93 5.20
CA THR A 53 -1.48 11.61 5.57
C THR A 53 -2.14 10.86 4.40
N ALA A 54 -2.25 11.47 3.22
CA ALA A 54 -2.92 10.87 2.07
C ALA A 54 -2.06 9.83 1.36
N HIS A 55 -1.55 8.88 2.14
CA HIS A 55 -0.84 7.71 1.63
C HIS A 55 -1.82 6.70 1.04
N ALA A 56 -1.34 5.87 0.13
CA ALA A 56 -2.16 4.85 -0.53
C ALA A 56 -2.95 4.01 0.48
N GLU A 57 -2.27 3.56 1.55
CA GLU A 57 -2.88 2.71 2.56
C GLU A 57 -4.01 3.43 3.29
N MET A 58 -3.80 4.70 3.65
CA MET A 58 -4.81 5.49 4.36
C MET A 58 -6.07 5.65 3.52
N LEU A 59 -5.90 5.95 2.23
CA LEU A 59 -7.02 6.13 1.32
C LEU A 59 -7.76 4.80 1.06
N ALA A 60 -7.02 3.71 0.91
CA ALA A 60 -7.62 2.39 0.72
C ALA A 60 -8.40 1.94 1.95
N ILE A 61 -7.88 2.19 3.15
CA ILE A 61 -8.54 1.87 4.42
C ILE A 61 -9.85 2.65 4.53
N THR A 62 -9.84 3.95 4.25
CA THR A 62 -11.04 4.76 4.31
C THR A 62 -12.10 4.27 3.33
N ALA A 63 -11.69 3.96 2.10
CA ALA A 63 -12.61 3.44 1.09
C ALA A 63 -13.22 2.09 1.51
N ALA A 64 -12.39 1.19 2.04
CA ALA A 64 -12.85 -0.12 2.50
C ALA A 64 -13.81 -0.01 3.68
N SER A 65 -13.51 0.87 4.64
CA SER A 65 -14.37 1.10 5.79
C SER A 65 -15.73 1.63 5.38
N ASN A 66 -15.76 2.52 4.39
CA ASN A 66 -17.03 2.99 3.82
C ASN A 66 -17.80 1.86 3.13
N ALA A 67 -17.12 0.98 2.43
CA ALA A 67 -17.74 -0.13 1.73
C ALA A 67 -18.41 -1.13 2.69
N VAL A 68 -17.76 -1.41 3.83
CA VAL A 68 -18.31 -2.34 4.83
C VAL A 68 -19.17 -1.64 5.88
N ASN A 69 -19.22 -0.31 5.83
CA ASN A 69 -19.95 0.52 6.78
C ASN A 69 -19.49 0.24 8.24
N GLY A 70 -18.18 0.21 8.43
CA GLY A 70 -17.58 -0.04 9.74
C GLY A 70 -16.10 0.25 9.76
N LYS A 71 -15.55 0.46 10.95
CA LYS A 71 -14.14 0.86 11.12
C LYS A 71 -13.18 -0.32 11.22
N TYR A 72 -13.66 -1.52 11.47
CA TYR A 72 -12.80 -2.68 11.57
C TYR A 72 -12.83 -3.51 10.29
N LEU A 73 -11.67 -3.87 9.82
CA LEU A 73 -11.49 -4.61 8.58
C LEU A 73 -11.00 -6.03 8.88
N ASP A 74 -11.65 -6.65 9.87
CA ASP A 74 -11.41 -8.04 10.23
C ASP A 74 -11.62 -8.91 8.97
N GLU A 75 -10.84 -9.96 8.83
CA GLU A 75 -10.91 -10.87 7.70
C GLU A 75 -10.54 -10.25 6.36
N CYS A 76 -9.96 -9.03 6.37
CA CYS A 76 -9.50 -8.38 5.16
C CYS A 76 -7.98 -8.50 5.03
N THR A 77 -7.51 -8.45 3.78
CA THR A 77 -6.09 -8.40 3.46
C THR A 77 -5.80 -7.06 2.78
N LEU A 78 -4.74 -6.39 3.22
CA LEU A 78 -4.24 -5.19 2.56
C LEU A 78 -3.06 -5.57 1.68
N TYR A 79 -3.12 -5.20 0.41
CA TYR A 79 -1.99 -5.31 -0.52
C TYR A 79 -1.46 -3.91 -0.79
N VAL A 80 -0.18 -3.70 -0.61
CA VAL A 80 0.45 -2.40 -0.86
C VAL A 80 1.80 -2.62 -1.55
N THR A 81 2.12 -1.77 -2.52
CA THR A 81 3.30 -1.99 -3.35
C THR A 81 4.61 -1.78 -2.61
N ILE A 82 4.63 -0.93 -1.59
CA ILE A 82 5.82 -0.64 -0.78
C ILE A 82 5.48 -0.89 0.69
N GLU A 83 6.43 -1.40 1.44
CA GLU A 83 6.27 -1.63 2.89
C GLU A 83 5.72 -0.38 3.58
N PRO A 84 4.66 -0.50 4.39
CA PRO A 84 4.05 0.66 5.05
C PRO A 84 5.01 1.39 5.99
N CYS A 85 4.88 2.71 6.03
CA CYS A 85 5.58 3.52 7.03
C CYS A 85 4.91 3.35 8.40
N LEU A 86 5.52 3.94 9.42
CA LEU A 86 5.03 3.80 10.80
C LEU A 86 3.60 4.34 10.97
N MET A 87 3.27 5.46 10.32
CA MET A 87 1.92 6.02 10.37
C MET A 87 0.88 5.05 9.82
N CYS A 88 1.15 4.50 8.63
CA CYS A 88 0.23 3.56 8.00
C CYS A 88 0.15 2.25 8.76
N ALA A 89 1.27 1.78 9.32
CA ALA A 89 1.27 0.56 10.13
C ALA A 89 0.40 0.74 11.37
N GLY A 90 0.41 1.94 11.97
CA GLY A 90 -0.50 2.26 13.07
C GLY A 90 -1.96 2.16 12.67
N ALA A 91 -2.29 2.74 11.49
CA ALA A 91 -3.65 2.66 10.96
C ALA A 91 -4.06 1.22 10.67
N ILE A 92 -3.15 0.42 10.12
CA ILE A 92 -3.37 -1.00 9.85
C ILE A 92 -3.68 -1.76 11.15
N GLN A 93 -2.90 -1.48 12.19
CA GLN A 93 -3.11 -2.09 13.50
C GLN A 93 -4.50 -1.76 14.06
N TRP A 94 -4.87 -0.50 14.02
CA TRP A 94 -6.19 -0.06 14.53
C TRP A 94 -7.34 -0.61 13.71
N SER A 95 -7.13 -0.87 12.41
CA SER A 95 -8.16 -1.42 11.53
C SER A 95 -8.36 -2.92 11.70
N ARG A 96 -7.44 -3.61 12.39
CA ARG A 96 -7.52 -5.05 12.70
C ARG A 96 -7.49 -5.95 11.46
N PHE A 97 -6.64 -5.62 10.50
CA PHE A 97 -6.45 -6.50 9.35
C PHE A 97 -5.98 -7.89 9.78
N SER A 98 -6.47 -8.91 9.12
CA SER A 98 -5.99 -10.28 9.35
C SER A 98 -4.63 -10.50 8.68
N ARG A 99 -4.34 -9.78 7.59
CA ARG A 99 -3.14 -10.01 6.80
C ARG A 99 -2.77 -8.75 6.03
N ILE A 100 -1.46 -8.49 5.92
CA ILE A 100 -0.95 -7.49 4.99
C ILE A 100 0.12 -8.13 4.10
N VAL A 101 0.13 -7.72 2.85
CA VAL A 101 1.09 -8.18 1.84
C VAL A 101 1.70 -6.96 1.20
N PHE A 102 3.04 -6.83 1.25
CA PHE A 102 3.68 -5.72 0.57
C PHE A 102 4.64 -6.23 -0.50
N GLY A 103 4.93 -5.36 -1.47
CA GLY A 103 5.84 -5.70 -2.54
C GLY A 103 7.28 -5.50 -2.11
N ALA A 104 7.80 -4.29 -2.27
CA ALA A 104 9.19 -3.98 -1.93
C ALA A 104 9.31 -3.44 -0.50
N GLY A 105 10.41 -3.78 0.18
CA GLY A 105 10.73 -3.21 1.48
C GLY A 105 11.12 -1.74 1.37
N GLU A 106 10.95 -1.01 2.46
CA GLU A 106 11.35 0.40 2.55
C GLU A 106 12.45 0.51 3.61
N PRO A 107 13.72 0.62 3.19
CA PRO A 107 14.83 0.53 4.14
C PRO A 107 14.95 1.72 5.10
N LYS A 108 14.37 2.88 4.76
CA LYS A 108 14.47 4.07 5.62
C LYS A 108 13.27 4.24 6.53
N PHE A 109 12.06 4.08 6.00
CA PHE A 109 10.84 4.44 6.69
C PHE A 109 9.87 3.28 6.90
N GLY A 110 10.23 2.07 6.49
CA GLY A 110 9.41 0.88 6.68
C GLY A 110 9.21 0.56 8.16
N PHE A 111 8.02 0.11 8.52
CA PHE A 111 7.70 -0.15 9.93
C PHE A 111 8.52 -1.28 10.55
N GLU A 112 8.91 -2.27 9.75
CA GLU A 112 9.66 -3.42 10.27
C GLU A 112 11.02 -3.03 10.82
N ARG A 113 11.62 -1.99 10.28
CA ARG A 113 12.90 -1.48 10.75
C ARG A 113 12.78 -0.87 12.15
N ILE A 114 11.63 -0.27 12.44
CA ILE A 114 11.40 0.47 13.69
C ILE A 114 10.80 -0.44 14.76
N ASP A 115 9.77 -1.21 14.40
CA ASP A 115 9.10 -2.12 15.32
C ASP A 115 8.50 -3.28 14.54
N LYS A 116 9.31 -4.33 14.34
CA LYS A 116 8.92 -5.47 13.51
C LYS A 116 7.67 -6.18 14.02
N GLY A 117 7.46 -6.19 15.33
CA GLY A 117 6.33 -6.88 15.93
C GLY A 117 5.09 -6.03 16.17
N MET A 118 5.06 -4.79 15.70
CA MET A 118 3.97 -3.87 16.04
C MET A 118 2.60 -4.30 15.53
N LEU A 119 2.54 -5.08 14.47
CA LEU A 119 1.25 -5.55 13.93
C LEU A 119 0.69 -6.77 14.66
N GLY A 120 1.44 -7.29 15.62
CA GLY A 120 0.97 -8.36 16.51
C GLY A 120 0.51 -9.60 15.77
N LYS A 121 -0.78 -9.90 15.83
CA LYS A 121 -1.35 -11.12 15.24
C LYS A 121 -1.58 -11.02 13.73
N THR A 122 -1.51 -9.84 13.15
CA THR A 122 -1.67 -9.66 11.71
C THR A 122 -0.55 -10.40 10.98
N GLU A 123 -0.89 -11.26 10.04
CA GLU A 123 0.10 -11.93 9.21
C GLU A 123 0.75 -10.91 8.28
N VAL A 124 2.07 -10.92 8.19
CA VAL A 124 2.83 -10.00 7.34
C VAL A 124 3.61 -10.79 6.32
N VAL A 125 3.36 -10.52 5.04
CA VAL A 125 4.06 -11.16 3.91
C VAL A 125 4.70 -10.06 3.08
N GLY A 126 6.01 -10.15 2.86
CA GLY A 126 6.73 -9.20 2.00
C GLY A 126 7.32 -9.88 0.79
N GLY A 127 7.68 -9.11 -0.22
CA GLY A 127 8.42 -9.59 -1.37
C GLY A 127 7.57 -10.02 -2.56
N VAL A 128 6.27 -9.79 -2.54
CA VAL A 128 5.39 -10.16 -3.65
C VAL A 128 5.54 -9.11 -4.76
N LEU A 129 6.08 -9.52 -5.91
CA LEU A 129 6.42 -8.65 -7.04
C LEU A 129 7.35 -7.51 -6.61
N SER A 130 8.31 -7.81 -5.74
CA SER A 130 9.17 -6.78 -5.14
C SER A 130 10.01 -6.05 -6.19
N GLU A 131 10.47 -6.73 -7.23
CA GLU A 131 11.28 -6.08 -8.28
C GLU A 131 10.46 -5.06 -9.05
N GLU A 132 9.24 -5.42 -9.44
CA GLU A 132 8.35 -4.53 -10.17
C GLU A 132 7.96 -3.32 -9.33
N CYS A 133 7.64 -3.54 -8.06
CA CYS A 133 7.28 -2.45 -7.15
C CYS A 133 8.46 -1.52 -6.92
N SER A 134 9.64 -2.06 -6.71
CA SER A 134 10.87 -1.29 -6.52
C SER A 134 11.23 -0.49 -7.77
N GLU A 135 11.10 -1.08 -8.95
CA GLU A 135 11.47 -0.42 -10.21
C GLU A 135 10.63 0.83 -10.48
N VAL A 136 9.33 0.78 -10.19
CA VAL A 136 8.46 1.95 -10.36
C VAL A 136 8.93 3.10 -9.46
N MET A 137 9.29 2.80 -8.22
CA MET A 137 9.82 3.81 -7.28
C MET A 137 11.13 4.39 -7.78
N LYS A 138 12.06 3.55 -8.21
CA LYS A 138 13.37 3.99 -8.70
C LYS A 138 13.22 4.88 -9.92
N ARG A 139 12.34 4.51 -10.84
CA ARG A 139 12.08 5.28 -12.05
C ARG A 139 11.51 6.67 -11.72
N PHE A 140 10.59 6.73 -10.77
CA PHE A 140 9.98 7.99 -10.34
C PHE A 140 11.04 8.97 -9.80
N PHE A 141 11.87 8.51 -8.87
CA PHE A 141 12.87 9.37 -8.26
C PHE A 141 13.99 9.74 -9.25
N ARG A 142 14.36 8.83 -10.14
CA ARG A 142 15.31 9.13 -11.21
C ARG A 142 14.78 10.25 -12.11
N ASP A 143 13.53 10.17 -12.53
CA ASP A 143 12.90 11.18 -13.39
C ASP A 143 12.81 12.53 -12.67
N ARG A 144 12.51 12.54 -11.38
CA ARG A 144 12.46 13.77 -10.59
C ARG A 144 13.83 14.42 -10.48
N ARG A 145 14.90 13.65 -10.28
CA ARG A 145 16.25 14.20 -10.23
C ARG A 145 16.63 14.86 -11.55
N LYS A 146 16.25 14.28 -12.67
CA LYS A 146 16.50 14.88 -13.99
C LYS A 146 15.78 16.21 -14.17
N LYS A 147 14.54 16.30 -13.68
CA LYS A 147 13.76 17.54 -13.78
C LYS A 147 14.28 18.64 -12.87
N SER A 148 14.99 18.29 -11.80
CA SER A 148 15.52 19.26 -10.84
C SER A 148 16.82 19.94 -11.33
N ASN A 149 17.43 19.42 -12.39
CA ASN A 149 18.71 19.95 -12.92
C ASN A 149 18.51 20.92 -14.05
#